data_4c24f9d40281d9d26df269077a276867
#
_entry.id   4c24f9d40281d9d26df269077a276867
#
_cell.length_a   1.000
_cell.length_b   1.000
_cell.length_c   1.000
_cell.angle_alpha   90.00
_cell.angle_beta   90.00
_cell.angle_gamma   90.00
#
_symmetry.space_group_name_H-M   'P 1'
#
loop_
_entity.id
_entity.type
_entity.pdbx_description
1 polymer ?
#
loop_
_entity_poly.entity_id
_entity_poly.type
_entity_poly.pdbx_seq_one_letter_code
_entity_poly.pdbx_strand_id
1 'polypeptide(L)'
;MCKSGQVEQAYATAKANLEAMPTNPWVQRAVGWALYYLIKFDTEAGKYTKLTEHLENIKNLDQLTVQNDSIIFDNVLFKVAEFIKNHIFPTDIDSNAKLSTIFAWLKNYEFKHSIGYSLLLKSHLKFEGWGELADFFDWWNLDKLTQEHYTPYVMQDGKKIMTLAERAFIANSKALLKLNDLGRIEEFLPKLDKLMNDHPEMMYPSYFYGKLLLSLGSDSEEAMKVIVPFARKKSTEFWVWQLISDIYVNDEIKQHACLLRAVHCRTQETFLGKVRIKLADLYIRHNKLDNARHQIDTVIRCYVSEGWKLPSEIDFWIHQPWINTVTSNGNDPTDYMTITNEILYDGTEEAIAVISFIDQNSRIATLIYGHEKRIVQKMRIKVDAGAVVKINYFKDETGQIKILYATKTSLPNDLSYAKVVEGTIDKSDDKDFAFLKAGSIKCFVPPNTVKKYNVTNGDNVKCLIVYDYNKKKESWNWACINIKS
;
A
#
# COMPACT_ATOMS: atom_id res chain seq x y z
N MET A 1 23.07 -14.02 44.69
CA MET A 1 21.84 -14.83 44.76
C MET A 1 21.06 -14.82 43.43
N CYS A 2 20.54 -13.70 42.91
CA CYS A 2 19.76 -13.76 41.65
C CYS A 2 20.52 -14.34 40.45
N LYS A 3 21.78 -13.96 40.24
CA LYS A 3 22.63 -14.50 39.16
C LYS A 3 23.00 -15.97 39.31
N SER A 4 22.91 -16.51 40.53
CA SER A 4 23.18 -17.93 40.83
C SER A 4 21.93 -18.82 40.84
N GLY A 5 20.78 -18.31 40.36
CA GLY A 5 19.53 -19.07 40.30
C GLY A 5 18.68 -19.08 41.56
N GLN A 6 19.15 -18.47 42.65
CA GLN A 6 18.43 -18.42 43.93
C GLN A 6 17.52 -17.19 44.01
N VAL A 7 16.64 -17.02 43.01
CA VAL A 7 15.86 -15.77 42.80
C VAL A 7 14.82 -15.58 43.91
N GLU A 8 14.06 -16.62 44.25
CA GLU A 8 13.03 -16.55 45.29
C GLU A 8 13.62 -16.27 46.66
N GLN A 9 14.75 -16.88 46.99
CA GLN A 9 15.44 -16.62 48.23
C GLN A 9 16.00 -15.18 48.29
N ALA A 10 16.52 -14.68 47.17
CA ALA A 10 16.98 -13.31 47.05
C ALA A 10 15.83 -12.30 47.24
N TYR A 11 14.66 -12.59 46.65
CA TYR A 11 13.48 -11.78 46.83
C TYR A 11 12.97 -11.79 48.29
N ALA A 12 12.88 -12.98 48.91
CA ALA A 12 12.47 -13.09 50.31
C ALA A 12 13.39 -12.27 51.24
N THR A 13 14.72 -12.36 51.02
CA THR A 13 15.70 -11.60 51.84
C THR A 13 15.54 -10.09 51.58
N ALA A 14 15.39 -9.67 50.33
CA ALA A 14 15.22 -8.26 50.00
C ALA A 14 13.89 -7.68 50.57
N LYS A 15 12.82 -8.48 50.55
CA LYS A 15 11.51 -8.13 51.11
C LYS A 15 11.56 -7.97 52.62
N ALA A 16 12.24 -8.88 53.34
CA ALA A 16 12.44 -8.75 54.79
C ALA A 16 13.22 -7.46 55.16
N ASN A 17 14.23 -7.11 54.37
CA ASN A 17 14.95 -5.84 54.55
C ASN A 17 14.05 -4.63 54.25
N LEU A 18 13.14 -4.72 53.28
CA LEU A 18 12.18 -3.66 52.98
C LEU A 18 11.19 -3.42 54.13
N GLU A 19 10.73 -4.47 54.78
CA GLU A 19 9.87 -4.38 55.96
C GLU A 19 10.59 -3.65 57.13
N ALA A 20 11.91 -3.88 57.28
CA ALA A 20 12.72 -3.19 58.31
C ALA A 20 13.07 -1.75 57.91
N MET A 21 13.23 -1.44 56.64
CA MET A 21 13.67 -0.15 56.12
C MET A 21 12.86 0.30 54.90
N PRO A 22 11.54 0.55 55.01
CA PRO A 22 10.64 0.70 53.87
C PRO A 22 10.96 1.91 52.95
N THR A 23 11.50 3.00 53.49
CA THR A 23 11.81 4.21 52.72
C THR A 23 13.26 4.26 52.22
N ASN A 24 14.06 3.23 52.45
CA ASN A 24 15.46 3.23 52.03
C ASN A 24 15.59 2.94 50.53
N PRO A 25 16.11 3.90 49.72
CA PRO A 25 16.20 3.72 48.28
C PRO A 25 17.06 2.51 47.85
N TRP A 26 18.12 2.18 48.59
CA TRP A 26 18.99 1.06 48.27
C TRP A 26 18.31 -0.28 48.49
N VAL A 27 17.49 -0.36 49.55
CA VAL A 27 16.70 -1.55 49.84
C VAL A 27 15.62 -1.73 48.77
N GLN A 28 14.92 -0.66 48.41
CA GLN A 28 13.92 -0.72 47.33
C GLN A 28 14.54 -1.09 45.98
N ARG A 29 15.75 -0.59 45.64
CA ARG A 29 16.51 -1.03 44.48
C ARG A 29 16.85 -2.53 44.49
N ALA A 30 17.22 -3.04 45.67
CA ALA A 30 17.52 -4.49 45.83
C ALA A 30 16.27 -5.34 45.57
N VAL A 31 15.09 -4.89 46.07
CA VAL A 31 13.80 -5.53 45.78
C VAL A 31 13.44 -5.40 44.29
N GLY A 32 13.62 -4.23 43.69
CA GLY A 32 13.38 -4.00 42.23
C GLY A 32 14.20 -4.97 41.36
N TRP A 33 15.48 -5.15 41.67
CA TRP A 33 16.32 -6.13 40.99
C TRP A 33 15.85 -7.58 41.20
N ALA A 34 15.43 -7.95 42.39
CA ALA A 34 14.92 -9.30 42.65
C ALA A 34 13.60 -9.55 41.88
N LEU A 35 12.70 -8.55 41.85
CA LEU A 35 11.46 -8.59 41.07
C LEU A 35 11.73 -8.71 39.58
N TYR A 36 12.70 -7.97 39.03
CA TYR A 36 13.10 -8.14 37.63
C TYR A 36 13.50 -9.58 37.30
N TYR A 37 14.30 -10.25 38.19
CA TYR A 37 14.68 -11.64 37.95
C TYR A 37 13.49 -12.60 38.04
N LEU A 38 12.53 -12.35 38.92
CA LEU A 38 11.28 -13.11 38.99
C LEU A 38 10.45 -12.91 37.71
N ILE A 39 10.30 -11.65 37.26
CA ILE A 39 9.63 -11.30 36.00
C ILE A 39 10.30 -12.03 34.82
N LYS A 40 11.63 -12.03 34.76
CA LYS A 40 12.38 -12.74 33.72
C LYS A 40 12.03 -14.24 33.72
N PHE A 41 12.06 -14.89 34.87
CA PHE A 41 11.77 -16.32 35.01
C PHE A 41 10.32 -16.64 34.63
N ASP A 42 9.37 -15.85 35.13
CA ASP A 42 7.94 -16.06 34.88
C ASP A 42 7.52 -15.68 33.44
N THR A 43 8.23 -14.75 32.80
CA THR A 43 8.09 -14.45 31.35
C THR A 43 8.51 -15.67 30.52
N GLU A 44 9.65 -16.28 30.81
CA GLU A 44 10.11 -17.47 30.09
C GLU A 44 9.13 -18.65 30.28
N ALA A 45 8.48 -18.73 31.43
CA ALA A 45 7.48 -19.75 31.75
C ALA A 45 6.03 -19.41 31.33
N GLY A 46 5.78 -18.23 30.74
CA GLY A 46 4.46 -17.79 30.29
C GLY A 46 3.44 -17.55 31.41
N LYS A 47 3.88 -17.25 32.65
CA LYS A 47 3.01 -17.11 33.82
C LYS A 47 2.46 -15.69 33.97
N TYR A 48 1.36 -15.38 33.29
CA TYR A 48 0.74 -14.05 33.27
C TYR A 48 0.40 -13.51 34.67
N THR A 49 -0.27 -14.30 35.52
CA THR A 49 -0.67 -13.86 36.87
C THR A 49 0.53 -13.48 37.73
N LYS A 50 1.63 -14.21 37.61
CA LYS A 50 2.86 -13.90 38.36
C LYS A 50 3.54 -12.64 37.82
N LEU A 51 3.58 -12.49 36.50
CA LEU A 51 4.08 -11.24 35.88
C LEU A 51 3.33 -10.03 36.43
N THR A 52 2.00 -10.03 36.40
CA THR A 52 1.19 -8.89 36.86
C THR A 52 1.34 -8.63 38.38
N GLU A 53 1.44 -9.68 39.18
CA GLU A 53 1.75 -9.57 40.63
C GLU A 53 3.10 -8.86 40.86
N HIS A 54 4.13 -9.23 40.10
CA HIS A 54 5.45 -8.61 40.24
C HIS A 54 5.48 -7.16 39.74
N LEU A 55 4.73 -6.85 38.67
CA LEU A 55 4.59 -5.48 38.19
C LEU A 55 3.91 -4.58 39.23
N GLU A 56 2.89 -5.07 39.92
CA GLU A 56 2.23 -4.33 41.00
C GLU A 56 3.16 -4.15 42.20
N ASN A 57 3.98 -5.16 42.53
CA ASN A 57 4.99 -5.04 43.56
C ASN A 57 6.07 -3.99 43.25
N ILE A 58 6.45 -3.82 41.95
CA ILE A 58 7.35 -2.72 41.52
C ILE A 58 6.68 -1.38 41.72
N LYS A 59 5.40 -1.26 41.39
CA LYS A 59 4.63 0.00 41.54
C LYS A 59 4.56 0.47 42.99
N ASN A 60 4.57 -0.46 43.93
CA ASN A 60 4.54 -0.17 45.37
C ASN A 60 5.92 0.28 45.95
N LEU A 61 6.98 0.33 45.13
CA LEU A 61 8.31 0.82 45.53
C LEU A 61 8.41 2.33 45.22
N ASP A 62 8.01 3.17 46.18
CA ASP A 62 7.87 4.63 46.00
C ASP A 62 9.19 5.38 45.79
N GLN A 63 10.32 4.82 46.21
CA GLN A 63 11.67 5.34 45.98
C GLN A 63 12.31 4.87 44.68
N LEU A 64 11.67 3.94 43.96
CA LEU A 64 12.15 3.41 42.69
C LEU A 64 11.55 4.23 41.54
N THR A 65 12.37 4.98 40.81
CA THR A 65 11.91 5.86 39.74
C THR A 65 12.58 5.53 38.39
N VAL A 66 11.86 5.76 37.28
CA VAL A 66 12.42 5.55 35.92
C VAL A 66 13.65 6.43 35.71
N GLN A 67 13.70 7.63 36.29
CA GLN A 67 14.80 8.58 36.14
C GLN A 67 16.08 8.10 36.82
N ASN A 68 15.97 7.55 38.03
CA ASN A 68 17.11 7.13 38.85
C ASN A 68 17.49 5.67 38.67
N ASP A 69 16.54 4.84 38.25
CA ASP A 69 16.65 3.38 38.18
C ASP A 69 16.33 2.84 36.77
N SER A 70 16.70 3.62 35.73
CA SER A 70 16.38 3.34 34.33
C SER A 70 16.75 1.93 33.91
N ILE A 71 17.88 1.40 34.38
CA ILE A 71 18.33 0.05 34.02
C ILE A 71 17.33 -1.04 34.50
N ILE A 72 16.75 -0.89 35.70
CA ILE A 72 15.75 -1.83 36.21
C ILE A 72 14.50 -1.74 35.32
N PHE A 73 14.00 -0.52 35.11
CA PHE A 73 12.80 -0.30 34.33
C PHE A 73 12.96 -0.73 32.86
N ASP A 74 14.11 -0.49 32.22
CA ASP A 74 14.37 -0.92 30.85
C ASP A 74 14.38 -2.45 30.72
N ASN A 75 14.99 -3.14 31.70
CA ASN A 75 14.99 -4.60 31.74
C ASN A 75 13.59 -5.17 31.99
N VAL A 76 12.81 -4.57 32.89
CA VAL A 76 11.41 -4.97 33.13
C VAL A 76 10.58 -4.73 31.87
N LEU A 77 10.70 -3.55 31.26
CA LEU A 77 9.97 -3.20 30.04
C LEU A 77 10.28 -4.15 28.89
N PHE A 78 11.57 -4.52 28.72
CA PHE A 78 11.99 -5.53 27.76
C PHE A 78 11.28 -6.88 27.98
N LYS A 79 11.21 -7.35 29.24
CA LYS A 79 10.54 -8.62 29.57
C LYS A 79 9.02 -8.54 29.42
N VAL A 80 8.40 -7.42 29.73
CA VAL A 80 6.98 -7.17 29.46
C VAL A 80 6.69 -7.24 27.95
N ALA A 81 7.50 -6.58 27.15
CA ALA A 81 7.35 -6.62 25.69
C ALA A 81 7.58 -8.04 25.12
N GLU A 82 8.56 -8.76 25.66
CA GLU A 82 8.82 -10.17 25.32
C GLU A 82 7.65 -11.08 25.69
N PHE A 83 7.05 -10.87 26.87
CA PHE A 83 5.85 -11.60 27.29
C PHE A 83 4.67 -11.37 26.33
N ILE A 84 4.37 -10.12 26.02
CA ILE A 84 3.30 -9.76 25.07
C ILE A 84 3.55 -10.40 23.69
N LYS A 85 4.80 -10.35 23.23
CA LYS A 85 5.18 -10.94 21.94
C LYS A 85 4.96 -12.45 21.89
N ASN A 86 5.35 -13.17 22.94
CA ASN A 86 5.49 -14.62 22.94
C ASN A 86 4.30 -15.36 23.56
N HIS A 87 3.53 -14.72 24.46
CA HIS A 87 2.51 -15.38 25.28
C HIS A 87 1.11 -14.75 25.22
N ILE A 88 0.92 -13.67 24.46
CA ILE A 88 -0.41 -13.11 24.19
C ILE A 88 -0.63 -13.10 22.68
N PHE A 89 -1.72 -13.73 22.23
CA PHE A 89 -2.05 -13.82 20.81
C PHE A 89 -3.36 -13.10 20.52
N PRO A 90 -3.52 -12.45 19.34
CA PRO A 90 -4.76 -11.76 18.98
C PRO A 90 -5.99 -12.66 18.94
N THR A 91 -5.80 -13.97 18.80
CA THR A 91 -6.85 -15.00 18.78
C THR A 91 -7.33 -15.40 20.15
N ASP A 92 -6.60 -15.07 21.23
CA ASP A 92 -6.97 -15.44 22.58
C ASP A 92 -8.15 -14.60 23.06
N ILE A 93 -9.13 -15.22 23.66
CA ILE A 93 -10.37 -14.57 24.15
C ILE A 93 -10.05 -13.48 25.18
N ASP A 94 -9.02 -13.66 26.00
CA ASP A 94 -8.64 -12.77 27.08
C ASP A 94 -7.48 -11.81 26.71
N SER A 95 -7.03 -11.81 25.44
CA SER A 95 -5.89 -11.01 24.98
C SER A 95 -6.04 -9.52 25.29
N ASN A 96 -7.21 -8.97 25.01
CA ASN A 96 -7.52 -7.55 25.26
C ASN A 96 -7.47 -7.23 26.76
N ALA A 97 -8.06 -8.06 27.62
CA ALA A 97 -8.02 -7.87 29.07
C ALA A 97 -6.59 -7.93 29.63
N LYS A 98 -5.77 -8.88 29.14
CA LYS A 98 -4.36 -8.99 29.52
C LYS A 98 -3.56 -7.76 29.12
N LEU A 99 -3.77 -7.24 27.91
CA LEU A 99 -3.11 -6.03 27.43
C LEU A 99 -3.53 -4.80 28.25
N SER A 100 -4.83 -4.64 28.53
CA SER A 100 -5.34 -3.53 29.34
C SER A 100 -4.76 -3.53 30.75
N THR A 101 -4.61 -4.70 31.38
CA THR A 101 -3.97 -4.82 32.70
C THR A 101 -2.49 -4.40 32.66
N ILE A 102 -1.75 -4.86 31.66
CA ILE A 102 -0.33 -4.47 31.49
C ILE A 102 -0.25 -2.98 31.18
N PHE A 103 -1.11 -2.45 30.32
CA PHE A 103 -1.12 -1.04 29.95
C PHE A 103 -1.49 -0.14 31.14
N ALA A 104 -2.39 -0.57 32.00
CA ALA A 104 -2.70 0.14 33.25
C ALA A 104 -1.48 0.31 34.15
N TRP A 105 -0.58 -0.68 34.17
CA TRP A 105 0.71 -0.56 34.85
C TRP A 105 1.66 0.39 34.12
N LEU A 106 1.79 0.26 32.80
CA LEU A 106 2.68 1.10 31.97
C LEU A 106 2.37 2.59 32.12
N LYS A 107 1.08 2.96 32.15
CA LYS A 107 0.62 4.36 32.28
C LYS A 107 1.10 5.07 33.55
N ASN A 108 1.58 4.36 34.58
CA ASN A 108 2.13 5.00 35.79
C ASN A 108 3.53 5.57 35.58
N TYR A 109 4.17 5.31 34.43
CA TYR A 109 5.55 5.67 34.19
C TYR A 109 5.74 6.41 32.87
N GLU A 110 6.70 7.32 32.88
CA GLU A 110 7.21 7.96 31.68
C GLU A 110 8.58 7.36 31.33
N PHE A 111 8.60 6.43 30.38
CA PHE A 111 9.83 5.76 29.97
C PHE A 111 10.64 6.61 29.00
N LYS A 112 11.96 6.54 29.12
CA LYS A 112 12.89 7.02 28.09
C LYS A 112 12.95 6.03 26.94
N HIS A 113 13.40 6.52 25.77
CA HIS A 113 13.66 5.63 24.65
C HIS A 113 14.70 4.56 25.04
N SER A 114 14.37 3.30 24.76
CA SER A 114 15.23 2.14 24.99
C SER A 114 14.86 0.99 24.03
N ILE A 115 15.67 -0.06 24.00
CA ILE A 115 15.35 -1.26 23.24
C ILE A 115 14.03 -1.88 23.74
N GLY A 116 13.79 -1.91 25.05
CA GLY A 116 12.55 -2.39 25.63
C GLY A 116 11.35 -1.56 25.20
N TYR A 117 11.49 -0.23 25.13
CA TYR A 117 10.45 0.69 24.69
C TYR A 117 10.08 0.48 23.21
N SER A 118 11.08 0.30 22.34
CA SER A 118 10.88 -0.02 20.93
C SER A 118 10.24 -1.40 20.72
N LEU A 119 10.67 -2.41 21.52
CA LEU A 119 10.10 -3.75 21.46
C LEU A 119 8.65 -3.78 21.93
N LEU A 120 8.32 -2.94 22.94
CA LEU A 120 6.95 -2.77 23.43
C LEU A 120 6.02 -2.27 22.31
N LEU A 121 6.42 -1.23 21.57
CA LEU A 121 5.68 -0.78 20.38
C LEU A 121 5.48 -1.93 19.41
N LYS A 122 6.58 -2.59 19.03
CA LYS A 122 6.54 -3.69 18.06
C LYS A 122 5.62 -4.84 18.49
N SER A 123 5.55 -5.13 19.78
CA SER A 123 4.71 -6.22 20.32
C SER A 123 3.21 -5.87 20.26
N HIS A 124 2.85 -4.59 20.39
CA HIS A 124 1.45 -4.15 20.36
C HIS A 124 0.87 -4.04 18.95
N LEU A 125 1.70 -3.86 17.90
CA LEU A 125 1.22 -3.67 16.53
C LEU A 125 0.40 -4.86 15.96
N LYS A 126 0.45 -6.02 16.55
CA LYS A 126 -0.35 -7.18 16.14
C LYS A 126 -1.79 -7.17 16.69
N PHE A 127 -2.11 -6.27 17.63
CA PHE A 127 -3.39 -6.24 18.32
C PHE A 127 -4.31 -5.12 17.81
N GLU A 128 -4.55 -5.08 16.49
CA GLU A 128 -5.43 -4.08 15.86
C GLU A 128 -6.86 -4.09 16.41
N GLY A 129 -7.29 -5.21 17.04
CA GLY A 129 -8.59 -5.36 17.68
C GLY A 129 -8.69 -4.79 19.08
N TRP A 130 -7.58 -4.48 19.74
CA TRP A 130 -7.58 -3.99 21.12
C TRP A 130 -8.15 -2.57 21.22
N GLY A 131 -9.13 -2.38 22.12
CA GLY A 131 -9.89 -1.12 22.21
C GLY A 131 -9.08 0.07 22.68
N GLU A 132 -8.02 -0.14 23.48
CA GLU A 132 -7.15 0.91 24.02
C GLU A 132 -5.89 1.14 23.15
N LEU A 133 -5.87 0.63 21.92
CA LEU A 133 -4.68 0.78 21.06
C LEU A 133 -4.36 2.24 20.73
N ALA A 134 -5.37 3.09 20.53
CA ALA A 134 -5.17 4.51 20.31
C ALA A 134 -4.61 5.20 21.57
N ASP A 135 -5.11 4.86 22.76
CA ASP A 135 -4.60 5.37 24.03
C ASP A 135 -3.16 4.94 24.28
N PHE A 136 -2.81 3.72 23.86
CA PHE A 136 -1.43 3.23 23.89
C PHE A 136 -0.53 4.09 23.01
N PHE A 137 -0.97 4.48 21.79
CA PHE A 137 -0.17 5.34 20.90
C PHE A 137 0.01 6.74 21.46
N ASP A 138 -1.00 7.32 22.11
CA ASP A 138 -0.87 8.63 22.76
C ASP A 138 0.12 8.57 23.92
N TRP A 139 0.03 7.53 24.77
CA TRP A 139 0.97 7.33 25.86
C TRP A 139 2.40 7.04 25.35
N TRP A 140 2.54 6.17 24.33
CA TRP A 140 3.85 5.81 23.77
C TRP A 140 4.50 7.00 23.08
N ASN A 141 3.71 7.88 22.49
CA ASN A 141 4.09 9.08 21.76
C ASN A 141 5.01 8.80 20.54
N LEU A 142 4.40 8.80 19.34
CA LEU A 142 5.11 8.55 18.08
C LEU A 142 6.24 9.54 17.79
N ASP A 143 6.28 10.72 18.46
CA ASP A 143 7.38 11.68 18.34
C ASP A 143 8.68 11.14 18.98
N LYS A 144 8.61 10.06 19.78
CA LYS A 144 9.78 9.35 20.34
C LYS A 144 10.39 8.32 19.37
N LEU A 145 9.87 8.19 18.13
CA LEU A 145 10.49 7.36 17.11
C LEU A 145 11.88 7.88 16.75
N THR A 146 12.86 7.00 16.65
CA THR A 146 14.25 7.31 16.31
C THR A 146 14.56 6.93 14.86
N GLN A 147 15.68 7.40 14.32
CA GLN A 147 16.12 7.13 12.94
C GLN A 147 16.12 5.63 12.59
N GLU A 148 16.44 4.76 13.53
CA GLU A 148 16.42 3.31 13.33
C GLU A 148 15.01 2.78 12.99
N HIS A 149 13.95 3.38 13.54
CA HIS A 149 12.58 2.99 13.29
C HIS A 149 12.09 3.33 11.87
N TYR A 150 12.76 4.26 11.20
CA TYR A 150 12.49 4.66 9.82
C TYR A 150 13.32 3.85 8.79
N THR A 151 14.26 3.02 9.27
CA THR A 151 15.10 2.21 8.39
C THR A 151 14.41 0.89 8.06
N PRO A 152 14.19 0.56 6.77
CA PRO A 152 13.57 -0.70 6.39
C PRO A 152 14.54 -1.87 6.59
N TYR A 153 14.03 -2.96 7.14
CA TYR A 153 14.79 -4.21 7.17
C TYR A 153 14.77 -4.85 5.78
N VAL A 154 15.95 -5.23 5.29
CA VAL A 154 16.11 -5.92 4.00
C VAL A 154 16.33 -7.40 4.25
N MET A 155 15.43 -8.23 3.73
CA MET A 155 15.56 -9.69 3.81
C MET A 155 16.70 -10.20 2.92
N GLN A 156 17.13 -11.45 3.12
CA GLN A 156 18.21 -12.08 2.33
C GLN A 156 17.90 -12.14 0.82
N ASP A 157 16.61 -12.21 0.46
CA ASP A 157 16.12 -12.16 -0.93
C ASP A 157 16.04 -10.73 -1.53
N GLY A 158 16.51 -9.72 -0.78
CA GLY A 158 16.46 -8.31 -1.17
C GLY A 158 15.10 -7.63 -0.96
N LYS A 159 14.11 -8.33 -0.44
CA LYS A 159 12.79 -7.76 -0.14
C LYS A 159 12.88 -6.83 1.07
N LYS A 160 12.41 -5.59 0.89
CA LYS A 160 12.28 -4.61 1.97
C LYS A 160 11.00 -4.86 2.76
N ILE A 161 11.14 -4.99 4.08
CA ILE A 161 10.01 -5.03 5.02
C ILE A 161 9.66 -3.59 5.41
N MET A 162 8.36 -3.33 5.55
CA MET A 162 7.82 -2.06 6.03
C MET A 162 8.48 -1.65 7.35
N THR A 163 8.86 -0.40 7.48
CA THR A 163 9.54 0.15 8.67
C THR A 163 8.66 0.07 9.90
N LEU A 164 9.27 0.12 11.09
CA LEU A 164 8.50 0.15 12.34
C LEU A 164 7.67 1.43 12.44
N ALA A 165 8.22 2.58 12.01
CA ALA A 165 7.53 3.85 11.96
C ALA A 165 6.29 3.77 11.05
N GLU A 166 6.42 3.33 9.79
CA GLU A 166 5.29 3.20 8.88
C GLU A 166 4.20 2.30 9.46
N ARG A 167 4.57 1.16 10.03
CA ARG A 167 3.62 0.23 10.67
C ARG A 167 2.91 0.86 11.87
N ALA A 168 3.60 1.65 12.69
CA ALA A 168 3.04 2.30 13.86
C ALA A 168 2.02 3.39 13.45
N PHE A 169 2.35 4.22 12.47
CA PHE A 169 1.43 5.23 11.95
C PHE A 169 0.18 4.60 11.31
N ILE A 170 0.34 3.50 10.56
CA ILE A 170 -0.78 2.73 10.00
C ILE A 170 -1.66 2.16 11.11
N ALA A 171 -1.08 1.56 12.13
CA ALA A 171 -1.82 0.96 13.23
C ALA A 171 -2.60 2.01 14.02
N ASN A 172 -1.99 3.18 14.29
CA ASN A 172 -2.67 4.30 14.93
C ASN A 172 -3.82 4.84 14.05
N SER A 173 -3.59 5.03 12.76
CA SER A 173 -4.65 5.42 11.81
C SER A 173 -5.85 4.46 11.86
N LYS A 174 -5.58 3.16 11.86
CA LYS A 174 -6.65 2.14 11.98
C LYS A 174 -7.38 2.22 13.32
N ALA A 175 -6.65 2.43 14.41
CA ALA A 175 -7.24 2.56 15.74
C ALA A 175 -8.14 3.79 15.83
N LEU A 176 -7.70 4.94 15.33
CA LEU A 176 -8.48 6.18 15.29
C LEU A 176 -9.72 6.07 14.41
N LEU A 177 -9.60 5.45 13.22
CA LEU A 177 -10.75 5.17 12.34
C LEU A 177 -11.79 4.25 13.02
N LYS A 178 -11.33 3.26 13.78
CA LYS A 178 -12.22 2.36 14.53
C LYS A 178 -12.91 3.07 15.68
N LEU A 179 -12.18 3.93 16.38
CA LEU A 179 -12.70 4.72 17.50
C LEU A 179 -13.68 5.81 17.03
N ASN A 180 -13.49 6.30 15.80
CA ASN A 180 -14.24 7.40 15.20
C ASN A 180 -14.20 8.69 16.04
N ASP A 181 -13.06 8.96 16.67
CA ASP A 181 -12.81 10.17 17.48
C ASP A 181 -12.23 11.26 16.57
N LEU A 182 -13.10 12.17 16.14
CA LEU A 182 -12.74 13.21 15.18
C LEU A 182 -11.67 14.17 15.72
N GLY A 183 -11.73 14.51 17.01
CA GLY A 183 -10.73 15.39 17.62
C GLY A 183 -9.32 14.80 17.59
N ARG A 184 -9.19 13.51 17.95
CA ARG A 184 -7.89 12.82 17.89
C ARG A 184 -7.41 12.61 16.45
N ILE A 185 -8.33 12.45 15.50
CA ILE A 185 -8.00 12.37 14.06
C ILE A 185 -7.40 13.72 13.61
N GLU A 186 -8.04 14.85 13.95
CA GLU A 186 -7.54 16.19 13.62
C GLU A 186 -6.14 16.45 14.20
N GLU A 187 -5.89 16.05 15.45
CA GLU A 187 -4.58 16.16 16.09
C GLU A 187 -3.50 15.25 15.46
N PHE A 188 -3.88 14.12 14.92
CA PHE A 188 -2.95 13.16 14.34
C PHE A 188 -2.59 13.45 12.87
N LEU A 189 -3.49 14.05 12.10
CA LEU A 189 -3.29 14.34 10.67
C LEU A 189 -2.00 15.12 10.38
N PRO A 190 -1.64 16.19 11.11
CA PRO A 190 -0.38 16.90 10.87
C PRO A 190 0.87 16.03 11.06
N LYS A 191 0.83 15.06 11.98
CA LYS A 191 1.94 14.13 12.20
C LYS A 191 2.07 13.15 11.03
N LEU A 192 0.93 12.69 10.49
CA LEU A 192 0.89 11.80 9.35
C LEU A 192 1.31 12.51 8.05
N ASP A 193 0.91 13.79 7.89
CA ASP A 193 1.34 14.63 6.76
C ASP A 193 2.86 14.86 6.80
N LYS A 194 3.40 15.20 7.97
CA LYS A 194 4.85 15.32 8.16
C LYS A 194 5.58 14.01 7.79
N LEU A 195 5.07 12.85 8.23
CA LEU A 195 5.65 11.56 7.86
C LEU A 195 5.69 11.36 6.34
N MET A 196 4.61 11.72 5.63
CA MET A 196 4.55 11.58 4.16
C MET A 196 5.55 12.49 3.44
N ASN A 197 5.76 13.71 3.96
CA ASN A 197 6.69 14.67 3.40
C ASN A 197 8.15 14.28 3.67
N ASP A 198 8.46 13.83 4.89
CA ASP A 198 9.81 13.44 5.30
C ASP A 198 10.21 12.08 4.71
N HIS A 199 9.24 11.19 4.43
CA HIS A 199 9.44 9.80 3.99
C HIS A 199 8.54 9.44 2.79
N PRO A 200 8.72 10.08 1.62
CA PRO A 200 7.88 9.83 0.43
C PRO A 200 8.01 8.41 -0.16
N GLU A 201 9.02 7.65 0.27
CA GLU A 201 9.16 6.23 -0.04
C GLU A 201 8.16 5.35 0.69
N MET A 202 7.59 5.79 1.83
CA MET A 202 6.53 5.10 2.56
C MET A 202 5.22 5.24 1.81
N MET A 203 4.67 4.12 1.38
CA MET A 203 3.55 4.13 0.45
C MET A 203 2.19 4.26 1.12
N TYR A 204 1.98 3.56 2.23
CA TYR A 204 0.65 3.41 2.83
C TYR A 204 0.16 4.59 3.69
N PRO A 205 1.00 5.46 4.25
CA PRO A 205 0.54 6.63 5.00
C PRO A 205 -0.48 7.49 4.24
N SER A 206 -0.27 7.73 2.94
CA SER A 206 -1.20 8.52 2.11
C SER A 206 -2.59 7.87 1.97
N TYR A 207 -2.67 6.55 1.92
CA TYR A 207 -3.95 5.83 1.92
C TYR A 207 -4.73 6.07 3.22
N PHE A 208 -4.06 5.99 4.36
CA PHE A 208 -4.70 6.21 5.66
C PHE A 208 -5.00 7.68 5.89
N TYR A 209 -4.17 8.60 5.40
CA TYR A 209 -4.44 10.04 5.42
C TYR A 209 -5.78 10.35 4.72
N GLY A 210 -5.97 9.83 3.49
CA GLY A 210 -7.23 10.00 2.77
C GLY A 210 -8.44 9.40 3.52
N LYS A 211 -8.28 8.26 4.19
CA LYS A 211 -9.36 7.66 5.01
C LYS A 211 -9.72 8.54 6.22
N LEU A 212 -8.72 9.11 6.88
CA LEU A 212 -8.93 10.00 8.02
C LEU A 212 -9.61 11.30 7.58
N LEU A 213 -9.19 11.90 6.45
CA LEU A 213 -9.87 13.05 5.86
C LEU A 213 -11.35 12.78 5.59
N LEU A 214 -11.68 11.61 5.01
CA LEU A 214 -13.07 11.22 4.79
C LEU A 214 -13.87 11.13 6.09
N SER A 215 -13.27 10.63 7.17
CA SER A 215 -13.94 10.56 8.47
C SER A 215 -14.25 11.94 9.05
N LEU A 216 -13.45 12.95 8.71
CA LEU A 216 -13.67 14.35 9.07
C LEU A 216 -14.67 15.07 8.16
N GLY A 217 -15.17 14.41 7.11
CA GLY A 217 -16.07 15.03 6.13
C GLY A 217 -15.36 16.01 5.19
N SER A 218 -14.05 15.90 5.02
CA SER A 218 -13.28 16.73 4.08
C SER A 218 -13.79 16.60 2.66
N ASP A 219 -13.54 17.64 1.86
CA ASP A 219 -13.93 17.67 0.46
C ASP A 219 -13.24 16.54 -0.35
N SER A 220 -13.98 16.03 -1.33
CA SER A 220 -13.50 14.96 -2.21
C SER A 220 -12.24 15.35 -2.99
N GLU A 221 -12.08 16.61 -3.37
CA GLU A 221 -10.89 17.08 -4.08
C GLU A 221 -9.64 17.03 -3.19
N GLU A 222 -9.74 17.41 -1.93
CA GLU A 222 -8.64 17.36 -0.98
C GLU A 222 -8.18 15.92 -0.74
N ALA A 223 -9.12 15.03 -0.48
CA ALA A 223 -8.83 13.60 -0.30
C ALA A 223 -8.19 13.00 -1.57
N MET A 224 -8.69 13.35 -2.76
CA MET A 224 -8.16 12.84 -4.02
C MET A 224 -6.75 13.33 -4.32
N LYS A 225 -6.38 14.58 -4.01
CA LYS A 225 -5.01 15.09 -4.19
C LYS A 225 -3.98 14.18 -3.51
N VAL A 226 -4.28 13.68 -2.32
CA VAL A 226 -3.39 12.78 -1.57
C VAL A 226 -3.47 11.34 -2.06
N ILE A 227 -4.66 10.86 -2.42
CA ILE A 227 -4.88 9.46 -2.80
C ILE A 227 -4.39 9.14 -4.22
N VAL A 228 -4.51 10.05 -5.19
CA VAL A 228 -4.19 9.78 -6.61
C VAL A 228 -2.77 9.28 -6.83
N PRO A 229 -1.69 9.85 -6.26
CA PRO A 229 -0.33 9.33 -6.44
C PRO A 229 -0.16 7.90 -5.95
N PHE A 230 -0.82 7.55 -4.85
CA PHE A 230 -0.88 6.20 -4.31
C PHE A 230 -1.72 5.27 -5.20
N ALA A 231 -2.92 5.69 -5.59
CA ALA A 231 -3.83 4.93 -6.40
C ALA A 231 -3.24 4.56 -7.78
N ARG A 232 -2.47 5.46 -8.41
CA ARG A 232 -1.72 5.18 -9.65
C ARG A 232 -0.75 4.01 -9.50
N LYS A 233 -0.09 3.88 -8.33
CA LYS A 233 0.84 2.76 -8.02
C LYS A 233 0.11 1.47 -7.69
N LYS A 234 -1.12 1.57 -7.15
CA LYS A 234 -1.93 0.47 -6.61
C LYS A 234 -3.27 0.28 -7.33
N SER A 235 -3.37 0.72 -8.58
CA SER A 235 -4.60 0.68 -9.37
C SER A 235 -5.13 -0.73 -9.71
N THR A 236 -4.36 -1.77 -9.40
CA THR A 236 -4.80 -3.18 -9.51
C THR A 236 -5.44 -3.73 -8.24
N GLU A 237 -5.45 -2.95 -7.16
CA GLU A 237 -5.93 -3.37 -5.86
C GLU A 237 -7.37 -2.89 -5.64
N PHE A 238 -8.29 -3.82 -5.37
CA PHE A 238 -9.73 -3.53 -5.21
C PHE A 238 -10.02 -2.52 -4.09
N TRP A 239 -9.30 -2.59 -2.98
CA TRP A 239 -9.51 -1.74 -1.81
C TRP A 239 -9.14 -0.27 -2.06
N VAL A 240 -8.30 0.02 -3.05
CA VAL A 240 -8.04 1.40 -3.52
C VAL A 240 -9.29 1.97 -4.19
N TRP A 241 -9.90 1.19 -5.07
CA TRP A 241 -11.11 1.61 -5.78
C TRP A 241 -12.31 1.69 -4.84
N GLN A 242 -12.37 0.82 -3.83
CA GLN A 242 -13.36 0.94 -2.76
C GLN A 242 -13.21 2.26 -2.00
N LEU A 243 -11.97 2.67 -1.65
CA LEU A 243 -11.74 3.96 -1.00
C LEU A 243 -12.14 5.13 -1.92
N ILE A 244 -11.76 5.08 -3.21
CA ILE A 244 -12.11 6.14 -4.16
C ILE A 244 -13.64 6.21 -4.35
N SER A 245 -14.35 5.07 -4.34
CA SER A 245 -15.82 5.05 -4.36
C SER A 245 -16.45 5.72 -3.13
N ASP A 246 -15.80 5.64 -1.97
CA ASP A 246 -16.25 6.31 -0.76
C ASP A 246 -16.02 7.82 -0.79
N ILE A 247 -14.94 8.25 -1.47
CA ILE A 247 -14.69 9.67 -1.73
C ILE A 247 -15.77 10.27 -2.64
N TYR A 248 -16.19 9.52 -3.68
CA TYR A 248 -17.19 9.97 -4.65
C TYR A 248 -18.63 9.56 -4.27
N VAL A 249 -18.96 9.49 -2.98
CA VAL A 249 -20.33 9.12 -2.55
C VAL A 249 -21.43 10.05 -3.10
N ASN A 250 -21.08 11.29 -3.38
CA ASN A 250 -21.99 12.31 -3.95
C ASN A 250 -21.91 12.41 -5.50
N ASP A 251 -21.02 11.65 -6.15
CA ASP A 251 -20.92 11.53 -7.61
C ASP A 251 -21.17 10.07 -7.99
N GLU A 252 -22.45 9.73 -8.19
CA GLU A 252 -22.86 8.34 -8.42
C GLU A 252 -22.25 7.72 -9.68
N ILE A 253 -21.90 8.51 -10.69
CA ILE A 253 -21.25 8.00 -11.92
C ILE A 253 -19.83 7.52 -11.58
N LYS A 254 -19.06 8.36 -10.90
CA LYS A 254 -17.70 8.01 -10.48
C LYS A 254 -17.71 6.92 -9.42
N GLN A 255 -18.65 6.99 -8.45
CA GLN A 255 -18.82 5.95 -7.44
C GLN A 255 -19.08 4.58 -8.07
N HIS A 256 -20.04 4.50 -8.99
CA HIS A 256 -20.39 3.29 -9.71
C HIS A 256 -19.20 2.72 -10.49
N ALA A 257 -18.53 3.56 -11.27
CA ALA A 257 -17.35 3.15 -12.04
C ALA A 257 -16.23 2.61 -11.14
N CYS A 258 -15.99 3.23 -9.97
CA CYS A 258 -14.99 2.76 -9.01
C CYS A 258 -15.37 1.41 -8.38
N LEU A 259 -16.64 1.20 -8.03
CA LEU A 259 -17.12 -0.08 -7.52
C LEU A 259 -17.01 -1.18 -8.58
N LEU A 260 -17.37 -0.90 -9.85
CA LEU A 260 -17.15 -1.83 -10.96
C LEU A 260 -15.66 -2.14 -11.15
N ARG A 261 -14.80 -1.13 -11.11
CA ARG A 261 -13.36 -1.35 -11.20
C ARG A 261 -12.85 -2.24 -10.07
N ALA A 262 -13.35 -2.07 -8.85
CA ALA A 262 -12.99 -2.88 -7.69
C ALA A 262 -13.35 -4.35 -7.88
N VAL A 263 -14.57 -4.67 -8.33
CA VAL A 263 -14.98 -6.07 -8.54
C VAL A 263 -14.26 -6.75 -9.70
N HIS A 264 -13.70 -5.97 -10.64
CA HIS A 264 -12.89 -6.50 -11.74
C HIS A 264 -11.38 -6.58 -11.43
N CYS A 265 -10.94 -6.18 -10.23
CA CYS A 265 -9.57 -6.43 -9.77
C CYS A 265 -9.34 -7.93 -9.56
N ARG A 266 -8.12 -8.38 -9.87
CA ARG A 266 -7.74 -9.79 -9.67
C ARG A 266 -7.53 -10.07 -8.16
N THR A 267 -8.58 -10.52 -7.49
CA THR A 267 -8.56 -10.86 -6.07
C THR A 267 -9.53 -12.01 -5.79
N GLN A 268 -9.50 -12.57 -4.57
CA GLN A 268 -10.46 -13.59 -4.14
C GLN A 268 -11.81 -12.92 -3.82
N GLU A 269 -12.90 -13.60 -4.16
CA GLU A 269 -14.27 -13.12 -3.92
C GLU A 269 -14.55 -12.83 -2.44
N THR A 270 -13.91 -13.55 -1.54
CA THR A 270 -14.00 -13.38 -0.09
C THR A 270 -13.66 -11.96 0.38
N PHE A 271 -12.82 -11.23 -0.35
CA PHE A 271 -12.46 -9.85 -0.03
C PHE A 271 -13.43 -8.81 -0.61
N LEU A 272 -14.25 -9.19 -1.59
CA LEU A 272 -15.12 -8.25 -2.32
C LEU A 272 -16.51 -8.06 -1.69
N GLY A 273 -16.85 -8.76 -0.62
CA GLY A 273 -18.19 -8.73 -0.01
C GLY A 273 -18.72 -7.32 0.20
N LYS A 274 -17.94 -6.43 0.84
CA LYS A 274 -18.33 -5.03 1.08
C LYS A 274 -18.50 -4.22 -0.20
N VAL A 275 -17.65 -4.45 -1.20
CA VAL A 275 -17.74 -3.76 -2.50
C VAL A 275 -19.02 -4.17 -3.22
N ARG A 276 -19.33 -5.46 -3.23
CA ARG A 276 -20.54 -5.99 -3.85
C ARG A 276 -21.82 -5.53 -3.18
N ILE A 277 -21.82 -5.41 -1.84
CA ILE A 277 -22.94 -4.85 -1.08
C ILE A 277 -23.19 -3.38 -1.50
N LYS A 278 -22.14 -2.55 -1.56
CA LYS A 278 -22.27 -1.16 -2.02
C LYS A 278 -22.77 -1.07 -3.46
N LEU A 279 -22.28 -1.96 -4.33
CA LEU A 279 -22.72 -2.00 -5.73
C LEU A 279 -24.18 -2.47 -5.84
N ALA A 280 -24.60 -3.43 -5.04
CA ALA A 280 -26.00 -3.87 -4.98
C ALA A 280 -26.92 -2.74 -4.50
N ASP A 281 -26.54 -2.01 -3.46
CA ASP A 281 -27.27 -0.86 -2.95
C ASP A 281 -27.45 0.21 -4.04
N LEU A 282 -26.37 0.54 -4.76
CA LEU A 282 -26.43 1.48 -5.86
C LEU A 282 -27.39 1.02 -6.96
N TYR A 283 -27.35 -0.26 -7.35
CA TYR A 283 -28.26 -0.81 -8.34
C TYR A 283 -29.72 -0.79 -7.87
N ILE A 284 -29.98 -1.07 -6.60
CA ILE A 284 -31.35 -1.01 -6.01
C ILE A 284 -31.86 0.44 -6.10
N ARG A 285 -31.08 1.42 -5.70
CA ARG A 285 -31.45 2.85 -5.78
C ARG A 285 -31.77 3.30 -7.21
N HIS A 286 -31.11 2.73 -8.22
CA HIS A 286 -31.37 3.00 -9.63
C HIS A 286 -32.36 2.06 -10.31
N ASN A 287 -33.06 1.23 -9.55
CA ASN A 287 -34.02 0.24 -10.05
C ASN A 287 -33.42 -0.77 -11.07
N LYS A 288 -32.10 -1.01 -11.00
CA LYS A 288 -31.39 -2.03 -11.78
C LYS A 288 -31.38 -3.36 -11.01
N LEU A 289 -32.58 -3.90 -10.77
CA LEU A 289 -32.78 -5.00 -9.82
C LEU A 289 -32.13 -6.32 -10.25
N ASP A 290 -32.02 -6.58 -11.57
CA ASP A 290 -31.32 -7.78 -12.09
C ASP A 290 -29.82 -7.73 -11.78
N ASN A 291 -29.19 -6.54 -11.89
CA ASN A 291 -27.79 -6.34 -11.53
C ASN A 291 -27.59 -6.42 -10.01
N ALA A 292 -28.50 -5.85 -9.23
CA ALA A 292 -28.49 -5.96 -7.76
C ALA A 292 -28.55 -7.43 -7.33
N ARG A 293 -29.49 -8.21 -7.92
CA ARG A 293 -29.63 -9.65 -7.66
C ARG A 293 -28.32 -10.39 -7.90
N HIS A 294 -27.62 -10.10 -8.99
CA HIS A 294 -26.32 -10.73 -9.28
C HIS A 294 -25.29 -10.50 -8.18
N GLN A 295 -25.18 -9.27 -7.67
CA GLN A 295 -24.23 -8.96 -6.58
C GLN A 295 -24.63 -9.66 -5.28
N ILE A 296 -25.93 -9.67 -4.94
CA ILE A 296 -26.47 -10.33 -3.76
C ILE A 296 -26.20 -11.84 -3.81
N ASP A 297 -26.54 -12.50 -4.92
CA ASP A 297 -26.32 -13.95 -5.10
C ASP A 297 -24.84 -14.32 -4.99
N THR A 298 -23.96 -13.44 -5.46
CA THR A 298 -22.51 -13.66 -5.37
C THR A 298 -22.01 -13.56 -3.93
N VAL A 299 -22.48 -12.57 -3.17
CA VAL A 299 -22.16 -12.46 -1.74
C VAL A 299 -22.68 -13.68 -0.97
N ILE A 300 -23.93 -14.09 -1.20
CA ILE A 300 -24.54 -15.26 -0.53
C ILE A 300 -23.68 -16.51 -0.79
N ARG A 301 -23.36 -16.80 -2.06
CA ARG A 301 -22.54 -17.97 -2.41
C ARG A 301 -21.19 -17.96 -1.69
N CYS A 302 -20.52 -16.81 -1.65
CA CYS A 302 -19.24 -16.66 -0.99
C CYS A 302 -19.37 -16.89 0.53
N TYR A 303 -20.31 -16.24 1.19
CA TYR A 303 -20.47 -16.34 2.65
C TYR A 303 -20.91 -17.72 3.10
N VAL A 304 -21.79 -18.37 2.33
CA VAL A 304 -22.22 -19.75 2.61
C VAL A 304 -21.06 -20.73 2.45
N SER A 305 -20.23 -20.58 1.40
CA SER A 305 -19.07 -21.47 1.20
C SER A 305 -18.03 -21.37 2.30
N GLU A 306 -17.89 -20.18 2.91
CA GLU A 306 -16.96 -19.93 4.01
C GLU A 306 -17.57 -20.19 5.41
N GLY A 307 -18.85 -20.52 5.48
CA GLY A 307 -19.56 -20.70 6.75
C GLY A 307 -19.75 -19.40 7.54
N TRP A 308 -19.73 -18.24 6.87
CA TRP A 308 -19.88 -16.94 7.51
C TRP A 308 -21.34 -16.55 7.65
N LYS A 309 -21.64 -15.75 8.69
CA LYS A 309 -22.95 -15.12 8.87
C LYS A 309 -23.18 -14.09 7.76
N LEU A 310 -24.36 -14.11 7.14
CA LEU A 310 -24.73 -13.11 6.14
C LEU A 310 -24.75 -11.70 6.74
N PRO A 311 -24.29 -10.68 6.00
CA PRO A 311 -24.44 -9.28 6.36
C PRO A 311 -25.91 -8.89 6.47
N SER A 312 -26.23 -7.93 7.36
CA SER A 312 -27.60 -7.46 7.62
C SER A 312 -28.29 -6.93 6.37
N GLU A 313 -27.56 -6.26 5.49
CA GLU A 313 -28.07 -5.72 4.23
C GLU A 313 -28.52 -6.85 3.29
N ILE A 314 -27.70 -7.90 3.18
CA ILE A 314 -28.06 -9.07 2.38
C ILE A 314 -29.27 -9.78 2.96
N ASP A 315 -29.26 -10.00 4.28
CA ASP A 315 -30.40 -10.62 4.98
C ASP A 315 -31.69 -9.81 4.77
N PHE A 316 -31.62 -8.48 4.80
CA PHE A 316 -32.76 -7.61 4.50
C PHE A 316 -33.22 -7.75 3.05
N TRP A 317 -32.31 -7.73 2.07
CA TRP A 317 -32.67 -7.73 0.65
C TRP A 317 -33.26 -9.05 0.16
N ILE A 318 -32.82 -10.20 0.69
CA ILE A 318 -33.36 -11.51 0.29
C ILE A 318 -34.84 -11.70 0.69
N HIS A 319 -35.34 -10.91 1.64
CA HIS A 319 -36.75 -10.94 2.07
C HIS A 319 -37.62 -9.91 1.33
N GLN A 320 -37.05 -9.13 0.41
CA GLN A 320 -37.83 -8.15 -0.37
C GLN A 320 -38.66 -8.85 -1.48
N PRO A 321 -39.87 -8.36 -1.78
CA PRO A 321 -40.74 -8.97 -2.78
C PRO A 321 -40.10 -9.09 -4.18
N TRP A 322 -39.28 -8.11 -4.57
CA TRP A 322 -38.68 -8.04 -5.91
C TRP A 322 -37.60 -9.12 -6.14
N ILE A 323 -36.98 -9.66 -5.08
CA ILE A 323 -35.83 -10.56 -5.21
C ILE A 323 -36.16 -11.82 -6.01
N ASN A 324 -37.40 -12.32 -5.91
CA ASN A 324 -37.87 -13.52 -6.60
C ASN A 324 -38.49 -13.23 -7.98
N THR A 325 -38.67 -11.96 -8.34
CA THR A 325 -39.30 -11.56 -9.61
C THR A 325 -38.29 -11.16 -10.70
N VAL A 326 -37.02 -10.98 -10.35
CA VAL A 326 -35.96 -10.54 -11.25
C VAL A 326 -34.97 -11.67 -11.54
N THR A 327 -34.28 -11.57 -12.66
CA THR A 327 -33.22 -12.52 -13.05
C THR A 327 -31.86 -11.98 -12.66
N SER A 328 -30.91 -12.87 -12.36
CA SER A 328 -29.53 -12.45 -12.03
C SER A 328 -28.78 -12.07 -13.32
N ASN A 329 -28.38 -10.80 -13.43
CA ASN A 329 -27.62 -10.30 -14.60
C ASN A 329 -26.34 -9.61 -14.14
N GLY A 330 -25.18 -10.20 -14.48
CA GLY A 330 -23.88 -9.62 -14.16
C GLY A 330 -23.35 -8.60 -15.17
N ASN A 331 -24.04 -8.40 -16.30
CA ASN A 331 -23.59 -7.45 -17.33
C ASN A 331 -23.94 -6.02 -16.95
N ASP A 332 -22.93 -5.15 -16.96
CA ASP A 332 -23.09 -3.72 -16.83
C ASP A 332 -22.37 -3.04 -18.02
N PRO A 333 -23.06 -2.24 -18.83
CA PRO A 333 -22.48 -1.62 -20.02
C PRO A 333 -21.60 -0.40 -19.70
N THR A 334 -21.44 -0.02 -18.45
CA THR A 334 -20.67 1.16 -18.04
C THR A 334 -19.20 1.00 -18.41
N ASP A 335 -18.67 1.97 -19.16
CA ASP A 335 -17.24 2.05 -19.43
C ASP A 335 -16.49 2.58 -18.20
N TYR A 336 -16.45 1.74 -17.16
CA TYR A 336 -15.77 2.06 -15.91
C TYR A 336 -14.27 2.29 -16.09
N MET A 337 -13.66 1.70 -17.14
CA MET A 337 -12.23 1.87 -17.39
C MET A 337 -11.89 3.29 -17.79
N THR A 338 -12.66 3.89 -18.70
CA THR A 338 -12.47 5.29 -19.12
C THR A 338 -12.69 6.22 -17.94
N ILE A 339 -13.83 6.10 -17.24
CA ILE A 339 -14.15 6.97 -16.10
C ILE A 339 -13.08 6.89 -15.00
N THR A 340 -12.67 5.67 -14.63
CA THR A 340 -11.65 5.50 -13.57
C THR A 340 -10.25 5.94 -14.00
N ASN A 341 -9.93 5.86 -15.28
CA ASN A 341 -8.68 6.41 -15.81
C ASN A 341 -8.70 7.94 -15.80
N GLU A 342 -9.81 8.58 -16.13
CA GLU A 342 -9.98 10.03 -15.98
C GLU A 342 -9.73 10.45 -14.53
N ILE A 343 -10.33 9.75 -13.54
CA ILE A 343 -10.09 10.03 -12.11
C ILE A 343 -8.60 9.98 -11.74
N LEU A 344 -7.86 8.98 -12.25
CA LEU A 344 -6.45 8.84 -11.91
C LEU A 344 -5.51 9.77 -12.67
N TYR A 345 -5.87 10.14 -13.91
CA TYR A 345 -4.94 10.79 -14.83
C TYR A 345 -5.41 12.18 -15.27
N ASP A 346 -6.49 12.69 -14.66
CA ASP A 346 -6.88 14.09 -14.83
C ASP A 346 -5.72 15.04 -14.52
N GLY A 347 -5.59 16.10 -15.32
CA GLY A 347 -4.48 17.06 -15.22
C GLY A 347 -3.12 16.55 -15.72
N THR A 348 -3.03 15.33 -16.29
CA THR A 348 -1.80 14.85 -16.95
C THR A 348 -1.81 15.21 -18.44
N GLU A 349 -0.59 15.35 -19.01
CA GLU A 349 -0.44 15.51 -20.46
C GLU A 349 -0.71 14.17 -21.17
N GLU A 350 -1.31 14.24 -22.36
CA GLU A 350 -1.54 13.08 -23.22
C GLU A 350 -0.76 13.19 -24.52
N ALA A 351 -0.31 12.06 -25.01
CA ALA A 351 0.27 11.98 -26.37
C ALA A 351 0.05 10.58 -26.97
N ILE A 352 0.05 10.53 -28.28
CA ILE A 352 0.22 9.27 -29.01
C ILE A 352 1.71 8.98 -29.10
N ALA A 353 2.11 7.76 -28.81
CA ALA A 353 3.50 7.33 -28.92
C ALA A 353 3.62 6.07 -29.77
N VAL A 354 4.72 5.95 -30.50
CA VAL A 354 5.06 4.74 -31.25
C VAL A 354 6.28 4.08 -30.59
N ILE A 355 6.19 2.79 -30.34
CA ILE A 355 7.31 2.02 -29.79
C ILE A 355 8.33 1.79 -30.92
N SER A 356 9.45 2.52 -30.88
CA SER A 356 10.49 2.37 -31.90
C SER A 356 11.41 1.17 -31.61
N PHE A 357 11.60 0.83 -30.34
CA PHE A 357 12.40 -0.31 -29.90
C PHE A 357 11.91 -0.82 -28.56
N ILE A 358 12.02 -2.13 -28.31
CA ILE A 358 11.78 -2.75 -27.01
C ILE A 358 12.74 -3.92 -26.79
N ASP A 359 13.33 -3.95 -25.60
CA ASP A 359 13.99 -5.14 -25.06
C ASP A 359 12.93 -6.01 -24.38
N GLN A 360 12.67 -7.18 -24.93
CA GLN A 360 11.63 -8.09 -24.46
C GLN A 360 11.90 -8.65 -23.05
N ASN A 361 13.17 -8.78 -22.65
CA ASN A 361 13.54 -9.31 -21.34
C ASN A 361 13.36 -8.28 -20.23
N SER A 362 13.90 -7.08 -20.41
CA SER A 362 13.80 -5.99 -19.44
C SER A 362 12.48 -5.22 -19.54
N ARG A 363 11.75 -5.35 -20.67
CA ARG A 363 10.59 -4.53 -21.05
C ARG A 363 10.88 -3.03 -21.12
N ILE A 364 12.16 -2.66 -21.32
CA ILE A 364 12.54 -1.27 -21.55
C ILE A 364 12.26 -0.93 -23.01
N ALA A 365 11.39 0.04 -23.23
CA ALA A 365 10.99 0.49 -24.55
C ALA A 365 11.50 1.91 -24.83
N THR A 366 11.80 2.16 -26.09
CA THR A 366 11.97 3.50 -26.63
C THR A 366 10.67 3.92 -27.32
N LEU A 367 10.12 5.06 -26.91
CA LEU A 367 8.89 5.62 -27.45
C LEU A 367 9.21 6.96 -28.14
N ILE A 368 8.62 7.17 -29.32
CA ILE A 368 8.58 8.44 -30.01
C ILE A 368 7.17 8.99 -29.82
N TYR A 369 7.03 10.16 -29.19
CA TYR A 369 5.72 10.73 -28.79
C TYR A 369 5.53 12.18 -29.26
N GLY A 370 6.39 12.63 -30.17
CA GLY A 370 6.34 13.94 -30.79
C GLY A 370 7.51 14.12 -31.77
N HIS A 371 7.49 15.20 -32.57
CA HIS A 371 8.62 15.53 -33.41
C HIS A 371 9.86 15.83 -32.55
N GLU A 372 10.94 15.08 -32.76
CA GLU A 372 12.17 15.15 -31.95
C GLU A 372 11.97 14.90 -30.44
N LYS A 373 10.91 14.15 -30.08
CA LYS A 373 10.60 13.80 -28.70
C LYS A 373 10.68 12.28 -28.48
N ARG A 374 11.59 11.88 -27.65
CA ARG A 374 11.90 10.48 -27.35
C ARG A 374 11.97 10.23 -25.85
N ILE A 375 11.46 9.09 -25.39
CA ILE A 375 11.58 8.63 -24.01
C ILE A 375 11.99 7.16 -23.98
N VAL A 376 12.78 6.77 -22.97
CA VAL A 376 13.14 5.39 -22.70
C VAL A 376 12.63 5.02 -21.32
N GLN A 377 11.69 4.07 -21.27
CA GLN A 377 11.03 3.69 -20.01
C GLN A 377 10.60 2.23 -20.04
N LYS A 378 10.54 1.63 -18.84
CA LYS A 378 9.98 0.27 -18.66
C LYS A 378 8.47 0.29 -18.86
N MET A 379 7.96 -0.55 -19.80
CA MET A 379 6.54 -0.67 -20.07
C MET A 379 5.86 -1.67 -19.13
N ARG A 380 4.70 -1.29 -18.62
CA ARG A 380 3.85 -2.16 -17.79
C ARG A 380 2.95 -3.05 -18.64
N ILE A 381 2.62 -2.65 -19.85
CA ILE A 381 1.83 -3.41 -20.82
C ILE A 381 2.73 -4.21 -21.76
N LYS A 382 2.23 -5.35 -22.26
CA LYS A 382 2.94 -6.13 -23.28
C LYS A 382 2.78 -5.46 -24.63
N VAL A 383 3.88 -4.99 -25.19
CA VAL A 383 3.95 -4.30 -26.50
C VAL A 383 5.12 -4.81 -27.29
N ASP A 384 5.06 -4.62 -28.61
CA ASP A 384 6.12 -4.93 -29.56
C ASP A 384 6.56 -3.63 -30.27
N ALA A 385 7.72 -3.68 -30.91
CA ALA A 385 8.16 -2.57 -31.77
C ALA A 385 7.12 -2.35 -32.89
N GLY A 386 6.75 -1.11 -33.15
CA GLY A 386 5.70 -0.71 -34.07
C GLY A 386 4.32 -0.61 -33.41
N ALA A 387 4.15 -1.00 -32.15
CA ALA A 387 2.90 -0.75 -31.44
C ALA A 387 2.68 0.75 -31.22
N VAL A 388 1.43 1.20 -31.41
CA VAL A 388 0.99 2.55 -31.13
C VAL A 388 0.28 2.57 -29.80
N VAL A 389 0.64 3.50 -28.93
CA VAL A 389 0.06 3.65 -27.59
C VAL A 389 -0.34 5.11 -27.34
N LYS A 390 -1.48 5.30 -26.68
CA LYS A 390 -1.84 6.55 -26.03
C LYS A 390 -1.19 6.54 -24.65
N ILE A 391 -0.45 7.57 -24.32
CA ILE A 391 0.26 7.70 -23.04
C ILE A 391 -0.28 8.91 -22.26
N ASN A 392 -0.42 8.73 -20.94
CA ASN A 392 -0.58 9.81 -19.98
C ASN A 392 0.76 10.00 -19.26
N TYR A 393 1.26 11.22 -19.21
CA TYR A 393 2.56 11.52 -18.64
C TYR A 393 2.58 12.87 -17.92
N PHE A 394 3.60 13.06 -17.09
CA PHE A 394 3.92 14.35 -16.47
C PHE A 394 5.42 14.61 -16.58
N LYS A 395 5.82 15.87 -16.41
CA LYS A 395 7.22 16.25 -16.23
C LYS A 395 7.49 16.37 -14.72
N ASP A 396 8.51 15.68 -14.26
CA ASP A 396 8.97 15.85 -12.88
C ASP A 396 9.70 17.20 -12.71
N GLU A 397 10.10 17.52 -11.47
CA GLU A 397 10.78 18.78 -11.12
C GLU A 397 12.07 19.02 -11.92
N THR A 398 12.69 17.95 -12.45
CA THR A 398 13.87 18.02 -13.32
C THR A 398 13.53 18.19 -14.79
N GLY A 399 12.23 18.24 -15.13
CA GLY A 399 11.73 18.24 -16.50
C GLY A 399 11.74 16.87 -17.18
N GLN A 400 12.09 15.80 -16.44
CA GLN A 400 12.09 14.44 -16.99
C GLN A 400 10.67 13.92 -17.12
N ILE A 401 10.37 13.34 -18.28
CA ILE A 401 9.04 12.76 -18.55
C ILE A 401 8.90 11.41 -17.86
N LYS A 402 7.79 11.25 -17.17
CA LYS A 402 7.36 10.01 -16.53
C LYS A 402 6.02 9.57 -17.12
N ILE A 403 6.01 8.43 -17.82
CA ILE A 403 4.75 7.82 -18.29
C ILE A 403 4.08 7.14 -17.10
N LEU A 404 2.87 7.55 -16.80
CA LEU A 404 2.03 7.02 -15.73
C LEU A 404 1.20 5.85 -16.20
N TYR A 405 0.63 5.98 -17.39
CA TYR A 405 -0.29 5.03 -18.00
C TYR A 405 -0.07 4.95 -19.50
N ALA A 406 -0.34 3.81 -20.10
CA ALA A 406 -0.26 3.61 -21.54
C ALA A 406 -1.30 2.57 -21.98
N THR A 407 -2.03 2.87 -23.05
CA THR A 407 -2.99 1.96 -23.70
C THR A 407 -2.66 1.79 -25.17
N LYS A 408 -2.92 0.59 -25.71
CA LYS A 408 -2.80 0.39 -27.16
C LYS A 408 -3.87 1.20 -27.89
N THR A 409 -3.49 1.80 -29.00
CA THR A 409 -4.40 2.58 -29.86
C THR A 409 -4.04 2.42 -31.32
N SER A 410 -4.85 2.96 -32.21
CA SER A 410 -4.55 3.04 -33.64
C SER A 410 -3.66 4.24 -33.97
N LEU A 411 -2.90 4.16 -35.06
CA LEU A 411 -2.09 5.28 -35.54
C LEU A 411 -3.01 6.31 -36.21
N PRO A 412 -3.04 7.55 -35.71
CA PRO A 412 -3.71 8.65 -36.42
C PRO A 412 -3.02 8.96 -37.74
N ASN A 413 -3.80 9.47 -38.73
CA ASN A 413 -3.28 9.73 -40.08
C ASN A 413 -2.37 10.96 -40.18
N ASP A 414 -2.39 11.85 -39.20
CA ASP A 414 -1.81 13.21 -39.26
C ASP A 414 -0.60 13.42 -38.34
N LEU A 415 0.03 12.33 -37.86
CA LEU A 415 1.21 12.47 -37.01
C LEU A 415 2.45 12.89 -37.83
N SER A 416 3.08 14.00 -37.42
CA SER A 416 4.31 14.52 -38.07
C SER A 416 5.55 13.64 -37.85
N TYR A 417 5.54 12.78 -36.86
CA TYR A 417 6.67 11.94 -36.42
C TYR A 417 6.48 10.44 -36.64
N ALA A 418 5.31 10.01 -37.10
CA ALA A 418 5.02 8.60 -37.41
C ALA A 418 3.94 8.50 -38.48
N LYS A 419 4.17 7.65 -39.47
CA LYS A 419 3.20 7.37 -40.54
C LYS A 419 3.47 6.07 -41.25
N VAL A 420 2.45 5.60 -41.95
CA VAL A 420 2.61 4.46 -42.86
C VAL A 420 2.88 4.98 -44.25
N VAL A 421 3.94 4.50 -44.85
CA VAL A 421 4.33 4.85 -46.23
C VAL A 421 4.55 3.60 -47.05
N GLU A 422 4.32 3.73 -48.37
CA GLU A 422 4.62 2.70 -49.34
C GLU A 422 5.78 3.15 -50.21
N GLY A 423 6.73 2.24 -50.46
CA GLY A 423 7.92 2.58 -51.23
C GLY A 423 8.76 1.38 -51.60
N THR A 424 9.84 1.63 -52.32
CA THR A 424 10.74 0.60 -52.83
C THR A 424 11.98 0.49 -51.99
N ILE A 425 12.40 -0.75 -51.68
CA ILE A 425 13.62 -1.04 -50.96
C ILE A 425 14.86 -0.84 -51.85
N ASP A 426 15.82 -0.13 -51.32
CA ASP A 426 17.18 0.05 -51.87
C ASP A 426 18.19 -0.62 -50.93
N LYS A 427 18.66 -1.83 -51.31
CA LYS A 427 19.57 -2.65 -50.52
C LYS A 427 20.76 -3.10 -51.34
N SER A 428 21.95 -2.85 -50.83
CA SER A 428 23.20 -3.41 -51.40
C SER A 428 23.46 -4.82 -50.83
N ASP A 429 23.99 -5.71 -51.62
CA ASP A 429 24.24 -7.12 -51.24
C ASP A 429 25.28 -7.27 -50.11
N ASP A 430 26.21 -6.29 -50.01
CA ASP A 430 27.26 -6.24 -49.00
C ASP A 430 26.83 -5.66 -47.65
N LYS A 431 25.53 -5.26 -47.55
CA LYS A 431 25.02 -4.61 -46.33
C LYS A 431 23.88 -5.39 -45.70
N ASP A 432 23.89 -5.41 -44.38
CA ASP A 432 22.85 -6.00 -43.56
C ASP A 432 21.62 -5.09 -43.34
N PHE A 433 21.70 -3.81 -43.76
CA PHE A 433 20.63 -2.83 -43.66
C PHE A 433 20.16 -2.39 -45.07
N ALA A 434 19.04 -1.70 -45.14
CA ALA A 434 18.49 -1.15 -46.36
C ALA A 434 17.98 0.29 -46.19
N PHE A 435 17.58 0.89 -47.29
CA PHE A 435 16.81 2.14 -47.27
C PHE A 435 15.47 1.91 -48.01
N LEU A 436 14.42 2.49 -47.46
CA LEU A 436 13.13 2.62 -48.13
C LEU A 436 13.06 3.98 -48.83
N LYS A 437 12.76 4.00 -50.09
CA LYS A 437 12.49 5.21 -50.88
C LYS A 437 10.98 5.34 -51.08
N ALA A 438 10.36 6.34 -50.44
CA ALA A 438 8.92 6.63 -50.51
C ALA A 438 8.69 8.09 -50.89
N GLY A 439 8.59 8.39 -52.19
CA GLY A 439 8.58 9.75 -52.70
C GLY A 439 9.83 10.53 -52.30
N SER A 440 9.65 11.66 -51.60
CA SER A 440 10.78 12.50 -51.10
C SER A 440 11.40 11.94 -49.80
N ILE A 441 10.82 10.91 -49.20
CA ILE A 441 11.29 10.35 -47.93
C ILE A 441 12.30 9.24 -48.21
N LYS A 442 13.50 9.35 -47.60
CA LYS A 442 14.48 8.26 -47.48
C LYS A 442 14.50 7.79 -46.06
N CYS A 443 14.09 6.53 -45.83
CA CYS A 443 13.95 5.95 -44.52
C CYS A 443 14.98 4.82 -44.31
N PHE A 444 15.64 4.81 -43.16
CA PHE A 444 16.58 3.74 -42.78
C PHE A 444 15.77 2.48 -42.34
N VAL A 445 16.14 1.34 -42.92
CA VAL A 445 15.60 0.01 -42.56
C VAL A 445 16.66 -0.74 -41.78
N PRO A 446 16.50 -0.92 -40.44
CA PRO A 446 17.51 -1.57 -39.61
C PRO A 446 17.76 -3.03 -39.99
N PRO A 447 18.96 -3.58 -39.69
CA PRO A 447 19.30 -4.97 -39.97
C PRO A 447 18.29 -6.00 -39.43
N ASN A 448 17.81 -5.78 -38.20
CA ASN A 448 16.82 -6.66 -37.59
C ASN A 448 15.49 -6.66 -38.35
N THR A 449 15.06 -5.53 -38.92
CA THR A 449 13.87 -5.43 -39.75
C THR A 449 14.08 -6.10 -41.10
N VAL A 450 15.26 -5.87 -41.73
CA VAL A 450 15.63 -6.56 -42.98
C VAL A 450 15.59 -8.07 -42.81
N LYS A 451 16.21 -8.59 -41.74
CA LYS A 451 16.24 -10.02 -41.42
C LYS A 451 14.86 -10.59 -41.09
N LYS A 452 14.10 -9.88 -40.25
CA LYS A 452 12.76 -10.31 -39.79
C LYS A 452 11.78 -10.49 -40.94
N TYR A 453 11.84 -9.61 -41.95
CA TYR A 453 10.89 -9.62 -43.06
C TYR A 453 11.50 -10.14 -44.36
N ASN A 454 12.74 -10.67 -44.33
CA ASN A 454 13.50 -11.17 -45.47
C ASN A 454 13.49 -10.25 -46.70
N VAL A 455 13.77 -8.97 -46.45
CA VAL A 455 13.64 -7.87 -47.42
C VAL A 455 14.78 -7.90 -48.45
N THR A 456 14.42 -7.83 -49.71
CA THR A 456 15.36 -7.84 -50.86
C THR A 456 15.36 -6.49 -51.60
N ASN A 457 16.38 -6.27 -52.43
CA ASN A 457 16.47 -5.05 -53.23
C ASN A 457 15.33 -5.01 -54.26
N GLY A 458 14.69 -3.87 -54.41
CA GLY A 458 13.57 -3.66 -55.36
C GLY A 458 12.19 -4.03 -54.80
N ASP A 459 12.07 -4.61 -53.60
CA ASP A 459 10.79 -4.95 -53.00
C ASP A 459 9.93 -3.67 -52.77
N ASN A 460 8.68 -3.74 -53.17
CA ASN A 460 7.69 -2.74 -52.82
C ASN A 460 7.02 -3.12 -51.51
N VAL A 461 7.19 -2.28 -50.49
CA VAL A 461 6.71 -2.59 -49.15
C VAL A 461 5.95 -1.42 -48.52
N LYS A 462 4.98 -1.74 -47.68
CA LYS A 462 4.25 -0.81 -46.84
C LYS A 462 4.84 -0.79 -45.44
N CYS A 463 5.44 0.31 -45.02
CA CYS A 463 6.17 0.40 -43.75
C CYS A 463 5.56 1.41 -42.79
N LEU A 464 5.54 1.04 -41.50
CA LEU A 464 5.43 2.04 -40.42
C LEU A 464 6.80 2.68 -40.21
N ILE A 465 6.89 3.97 -40.45
CA ILE A 465 8.11 4.75 -40.22
C ILE A 465 7.91 5.73 -39.08
N VAL A 466 8.98 5.98 -38.32
CA VAL A 466 9.02 6.97 -37.26
C VAL A 466 10.23 7.88 -37.40
N TYR A 467 10.10 9.10 -36.94
CA TYR A 467 11.19 10.08 -36.90
C TYR A 467 11.96 9.86 -35.59
N ASP A 468 13.04 9.07 -35.62
CA ASP A 468 13.80 8.62 -34.43
C ASP A 468 15.23 9.14 -34.45
N TYR A 469 15.83 9.24 -33.25
CA TYR A 469 17.20 9.72 -33.07
C TYR A 469 18.23 8.64 -33.35
N ASN A 470 19.09 8.87 -34.31
CA ASN A 470 20.20 7.98 -34.64
C ASN A 470 21.44 8.35 -33.82
N LYS A 471 21.75 7.55 -32.80
CA LYS A 471 22.91 7.77 -31.91
C LYS A 471 24.27 7.80 -32.62
N LYS A 472 24.43 7.08 -33.76
CA LYS A 472 25.69 7.05 -34.51
C LYS A 472 25.90 8.29 -35.36
N LYS A 473 24.80 8.89 -35.82
CA LYS A 473 24.85 10.10 -36.68
C LYS A 473 24.53 11.37 -35.92
N GLU A 474 24.16 11.24 -34.64
CA GLU A 474 23.72 12.32 -33.75
C GLU A 474 22.65 13.21 -34.39
N SER A 475 21.72 12.59 -35.13
CA SER A 475 20.68 13.29 -35.88
C SER A 475 19.36 12.53 -35.88
N TRP A 476 18.26 13.27 -36.02
CA TRP A 476 16.95 12.73 -36.21
C TRP A 476 16.73 12.34 -37.67
N ASN A 477 16.18 11.14 -37.90
CA ASN A 477 15.97 10.62 -39.25
C ASN A 477 14.76 9.68 -39.26
N TRP A 478 14.15 9.50 -40.43
CA TRP A 478 13.13 8.47 -40.62
C TRP A 478 13.72 7.06 -40.53
N ALA A 479 13.12 6.24 -39.69
CA ALA A 479 13.47 4.83 -39.52
C ALA A 479 12.24 3.93 -39.71
N CYS A 480 12.40 2.82 -40.47
CA CYS A 480 11.39 1.81 -40.61
C CYS A 480 11.36 0.90 -39.38
N ILE A 481 10.22 0.81 -38.72
CA ILE A 481 10.04 0.00 -37.50
C ILE A 481 9.38 -1.32 -37.82
N ASN A 482 8.38 -1.31 -38.69
CA ASN A 482 7.60 -2.49 -39.02
C ASN A 482 7.16 -2.45 -40.47
N ILE A 483 7.22 -3.60 -41.16
CA ILE A 483 6.71 -3.77 -42.50
C ILE A 483 5.34 -4.41 -42.37
N LYS A 484 4.33 -3.81 -42.97
CA LYS A 484 2.98 -4.36 -43.05
C LYS A 484 2.87 -5.19 -44.33
N SER A 485 2.58 -6.45 -44.18
CA SER A 485 2.20 -7.33 -45.30
C SER A 485 0.90 -6.88 -45.96
#